data_30e1e25245baccca945a26cfabe4e7dd
#
_entry.id   30e1e25245baccca945a26cfabe4e7dd
#
_cell.length_a   1.000
_cell.length_b   1.000
_cell.length_c   1.000
_cell.angle_alpha   90.00
_cell.angle_beta   90.00
_cell.angle_gamma   90.00
#
_symmetry.space_group_name_H-M   'P 1'
#
loop_
_entity.id
_entity.type
_entity.pdbx_description
1 polymer ?
#
loop_
_entity_poly.entity_id
_entity_poly.type
_entity_poly.pdbx_seq_one_letter_code
_entity_poly.pdbx_strand_id
1 'polypeptide(L)'
;LLSRSAASDVYKRQGQVLFVGMLMLCFMLYLDLFRKDYYQRKGSLSLLFTLIVFYSIVTAFMVTHNIFNVYIIPYAMLPIIIRVFLDSRTAFLTHVITILICSISLRFPHEFILTQLAAGLVAIFSLRELSQRSQLFRTALLVILTYAAIYFAFELMTENGLSNDFSKLNLRMYTYFIINGVLLLFAYPLLFLLEKTFGFTSNVTLVELSNINNDLLRQMSETVPGTFQHSM
;
A
#
# COMPACT_ATOMS: atom_id res chain seq x y z
N LEU A 1 13.39 33.94 23.44
CA LEU A 1 12.30 33.38 22.61
C LEU A 1 12.83 32.32 21.63
N LEU A 2 13.91 32.59 20.87
CA LEU A 2 14.51 31.66 19.91
C LEU A 2 15.04 30.36 20.55
N SER A 3 15.64 30.42 21.75
CA SER A 3 16.14 29.24 22.47
C SER A 3 15.00 28.33 22.93
N ARG A 4 13.85 28.89 23.29
CA ARG A 4 12.67 28.15 23.75
C ARG A 4 11.96 27.44 22.60
N SER A 5 11.92 28.03 21.40
CA SER A 5 11.40 27.38 20.19
C SER A 5 12.30 26.23 19.73
N ALA A 6 13.63 26.44 19.73
CA ALA A 6 14.58 25.39 19.38
C ALA A 6 14.53 24.19 20.31
N ALA A 7 14.40 24.42 21.64
CA ALA A 7 14.22 23.35 22.61
C ALA A 7 12.92 22.57 22.37
N SER A 8 11.81 23.26 22.09
CA SER A 8 10.52 22.61 21.79
C SER A 8 10.58 21.74 20.53
N ASP A 9 11.32 22.16 19.51
CA ASP A 9 11.49 21.41 18.27
C ASP A 9 12.35 20.16 18.46
N VAL A 10 13.35 20.21 19.35
CA VAL A 10 14.15 19.04 19.73
C VAL A 10 13.29 18.02 20.44
N TYR A 11 12.48 18.42 21.43
CA TYR A 11 11.58 17.50 22.13
C TYR A 11 10.53 16.87 21.21
N LYS A 12 9.98 17.63 20.27
CA LYS A 12 9.06 17.08 19.25
C LYS A 12 9.74 16.00 18.41
N ARG A 13 10.95 16.25 17.93
CA ARG A 13 11.72 15.27 17.15
C ARG A 13 12.05 14.02 17.98
N GLN A 14 12.42 14.18 19.25
CA GLN A 14 12.64 13.05 20.15
C GLN A 14 11.37 12.20 20.32
N GLY A 15 10.21 12.85 20.53
CA GLY A 15 8.92 12.17 20.59
C GLY A 15 8.58 11.40 19.31
N GLN A 16 8.84 11.98 18.14
CA GLN A 16 8.65 11.33 16.84
C GLN A 16 9.55 10.09 16.70
N VAL A 17 10.83 10.21 17.06
CA VAL A 17 11.79 9.09 17.00
C VAL A 17 11.37 7.96 17.94
N LEU A 18 10.97 8.28 19.18
CA LEU A 18 10.46 7.30 20.14
C LEU A 18 9.21 6.58 19.61
N PHE A 19 8.28 7.33 19.04
CA PHE A 19 7.04 6.76 18.49
C PHE A 19 7.33 5.80 17.32
N VAL A 20 8.16 6.22 16.36
CA VAL A 20 8.59 5.37 15.23
C VAL A 20 9.34 4.15 15.74
N GLY A 21 10.27 4.33 16.67
CA GLY A 21 11.03 3.23 17.28
C GLY A 21 10.11 2.20 17.94
N MET A 22 9.09 2.66 18.68
CA MET A 22 8.11 1.78 19.34
C MET A 22 7.28 1.01 18.31
N LEU A 23 6.80 1.67 17.25
CA LEU A 23 6.05 1.00 16.17
C LEU A 23 6.89 -0.05 15.46
N MET A 24 8.16 0.26 15.16
CA MET A 24 9.07 -0.67 14.51
C MET A 24 9.42 -1.84 15.42
N LEU A 25 9.58 -1.61 16.72
CA LEU A 25 9.77 -2.66 17.71
C LEU A 25 8.56 -3.60 17.78
N CYS A 26 7.34 -3.05 17.86
CA CYS A 26 6.12 -3.84 17.82
C CYS A 26 6.03 -4.67 16.53
N PHE A 27 6.41 -4.09 15.38
CA PHE A 27 6.44 -4.79 14.11
C PHE A 27 7.43 -5.96 14.09
N MET A 28 8.64 -5.73 14.59
CA MET A 28 9.67 -6.77 14.70
C MET A 28 9.23 -7.91 15.63
N LEU A 29 8.64 -7.58 16.78
CA LEU A 29 8.08 -8.58 17.68
C LEU A 29 6.96 -9.39 17.03
N TYR A 30 6.08 -8.75 16.26
CA TYR A 30 5.06 -9.46 15.51
C TYR A 30 5.67 -10.45 14.52
N LEU A 31 6.68 -10.06 13.75
CA LEU A 31 7.34 -10.94 12.80
C LEU A 31 8.04 -12.11 13.51
N ASP A 32 8.74 -11.85 14.60
CA ASP A 32 9.46 -12.89 15.36
C ASP A 32 8.50 -13.90 16.01
N LEU A 33 7.39 -13.43 16.60
CA LEU A 33 6.44 -14.27 17.30
C LEU A 33 5.48 -15.03 16.38
N PHE A 34 4.99 -14.38 15.32
CA PHE A 34 3.91 -14.91 14.48
C PHE A 34 4.33 -15.29 13.07
N ARG A 35 5.47 -14.77 12.60
CA ARG A 35 5.93 -14.93 11.20
C ARG A 35 7.44 -15.18 11.12
N LYS A 36 7.92 -16.15 11.88
CA LYS A 36 9.34 -16.53 11.91
C LYS A 36 9.91 -16.81 10.52
N ASP A 37 9.12 -17.40 9.63
CA ASP A 37 9.53 -17.69 8.24
C ASP A 37 9.91 -16.41 7.49
N TYR A 38 9.15 -15.32 7.67
CA TYR A 38 9.45 -14.04 7.04
C TYR A 38 10.60 -13.31 7.75
N TYR A 39 10.67 -13.43 9.08
CA TYR A 39 11.74 -12.85 9.87
C TYR A 39 13.11 -13.47 9.52
N GLN A 40 13.18 -14.78 9.30
CA GLN A 40 14.42 -15.48 8.96
C GLN A 40 14.79 -15.34 7.48
N ARG A 41 13.82 -15.12 6.59
CA ARG A 41 14.06 -14.96 5.16
C ARG A 41 14.46 -13.50 4.87
N LYS A 42 15.76 -13.29 4.60
CA LYS A 42 16.33 -11.95 4.34
C LYS A 42 15.56 -11.14 3.27
N GLY A 43 15.10 -11.80 2.21
CA GLY A 43 14.34 -11.16 1.14
C GLY A 43 13.00 -10.59 1.64
N SER A 44 12.22 -11.36 2.42
CA SER A 44 10.94 -10.93 2.96
C SER A 44 11.09 -9.75 3.92
N LEU A 45 12.05 -9.85 4.84
CA LEU A 45 12.34 -8.80 5.80
C LEU A 45 12.78 -7.51 5.08
N SER A 46 13.71 -7.62 4.13
CA SER A 46 14.20 -6.49 3.34
C SER A 46 13.08 -5.82 2.55
N LEU A 47 12.18 -6.59 1.90
CA LEU A 47 11.03 -6.05 1.17
C LEU A 47 10.13 -5.21 2.09
N LEU A 48 9.75 -5.75 3.27
CA LEU A 48 8.88 -5.06 4.22
C LEU A 48 9.48 -3.74 4.69
N PHE A 49 10.75 -3.75 5.11
CA PHE A 49 11.45 -2.54 5.54
C PHE A 49 11.64 -1.52 4.42
N THR A 50 12.02 -1.97 3.23
CA THR A 50 12.19 -1.08 2.07
C THR A 50 10.89 -0.36 1.74
N LEU A 51 9.74 -1.05 1.76
CA LEU A 51 8.45 -0.44 1.50
C LEU A 51 8.05 0.57 2.59
N ILE A 52 8.22 0.22 3.89
CA ILE A 52 7.92 1.15 5.00
C ILE A 52 8.76 2.43 4.86
N VAL A 53 10.07 2.27 4.67
CA VAL A 53 11.01 3.41 4.54
C VAL A 53 10.70 4.24 3.30
N PHE A 54 10.44 3.59 2.15
CA PHE A 54 10.11 4.28 0.90
C PHE A 54 8.88 5.19 1.06
N TYR A 55 7.75 4.64 1.55
CA TYR A 55 6.53 5.44 1.74
C TYR A 55 6.72 6.55 2.77
N SER A 56 7.47 6.28 3.84
CA SER A 56 7.75 7.28 4.88
C SER A 56 8.59 8.45 4.33
N ILE A 57 9.63 8.15 3.54
CA ILE A 57 10.48 9.17 2.91
C ILE A 57 9.67 9.99 1.87
N VAL A 58 8.92 9.31 0.99
CA VAL A 58 8.10 9.99 -0.02
C VAL A 58 7.08 10.91 0.62
N THR A 59 6.41 10.45 1.69
CA THR A 59 5.45 11.27 2.44
C THR A 59 6.13 12.48 3.07
N ALA A 60 7.23 12.29 3.79
CA ALA A 60 7.97 13.37 4.43
C ALA A 60 8.47 14.39 3.39
N PHE A 61 8.98 13.93 2.25
CA PHE A 61 9.43 14.78 1.16
C PHE A 61 8.30 15.62 0.58
N MET A 62 7.14 15.01 0.29
CA MET A 62 5.95 15.70 -0.23
C MET A 62 5.44 16.78 0.73
N VAL A 63 5.39 16.47 2.03
CA VAL A 63 4.94 17.40 3.06
C VAL A 63 5.92 18.56 3.24
N THR A 64 7.23 18.26 3.29
CA THR A 64 8.26 19.28 3.55
C THR A 64 8.37 20.29 2.40
N HIS A 65 8.26 19.82 1.17
CA HIS A 65 8.42 20.65 -0.02
C HIS A 65 7.11 21.20 -0.60
N ASN A 66 5.95 20.81 -0.04
CA ASN A 66 4.62 21.21 -0.54
C ASN A 66 4.43 21.02 -2.06
N ILE A 67 5.04 19.95 -2.63
CA ILE A 67 5.03 19.73 -4.08
C ILE A 67 3.64 19.31 -4.55
N PHE A 68 3.06 18.30 -3.89
CA PHE A 68 1.73 17.77 -4.19
C PHE A 68 1.00 17.40 -2.90
N ASN A 69 -0.30 17.17 -3.02
CA ASN A 69 -1.09 16.64 -1.92
C ASN A 69 -0.71 15.17 -1.65
N VAL A 70 -0.55 14.80 -0.39
CA VAL A 70 -0.18 13.43 0.04
C VAL A 70 -1.19 12.36 -0.40
N TYR A 71 -2.44 12.73 -0.66
CA TYR A 71 -3.47 11.82 -1.16
C TYR A 71 -3.24 11.34 -2.61
N ILE A 72 -2.28 11.92 -3.33
CA ILE A 72 -1.84 11.41 -4.65
C ILE A 72 -1.03 10.13 -4.51
N ILE A 73 -0.32 9.94 -3.38
CA ILE A 73 0.53 8.76 -3.15
C ILE A 73 -0.37 7.53 -3.03
N PRO A 74 -0.16 6.48 -3.84
CA PRO A 74 -0.99 5.27 -3.81
C PRO A 74 -0.61 4.35 -2.65
N TYR A 75 -0.94 4.72 -1.41
CA TYR A 75 -0.62 3.91 -0.23
C TYR A 75 -1.28 2.53 -0.26
N ALA A 76 -2.43 2.38 -0.91
CA ALA A 76 -3.09 1.09 -1.09
C ALA A 76 -2.26 0.10 -1.95
N MET A 77 -1.27 0.58 -2.70
CA MET A 77 -0.33 -0.27 -3.43
C MET A 77 0.56 -1.09 -2.48
N LEU A 78 0.92 -0.55 -1.31
CA LEU A 78 1.77 -1.23 -0.33
C LEU A 78 1.16 -2.57 0.13
N PRO A 79 -0.08 -2.63 0.66
CA PRO A 79 -0.66 -3.89 1.07
C PRO A 79 -0.95 -4.83 -0.10
N ILE A 80 -1.17 -4.32 -1.32
CA ILE A 80 -1.28 -5.13 -2.53
C ILE A 80 0.02 -5.90 -2.78
N ILE A 81 1.15 -5.18 -2.81
CA ILE A 81 2.47 -5.77 -3.03
C ILE A 81 2.77 -6.84 -1.97
N ILE A 82 2.60 -6.50 -0.70
CA ILE A 82 2.91 -7.43 0.39
C ILE A 82 2.02 -8.66 0.33
N ARG A 83 0.73 -8.50 0.02
CA ARG A 83 -0.19 -9.62 -0.09
C ARG A 83 0.18 -10.58 -1.22
N VAL A 84 0.68 -10.08 -2.35
CA VAL A 84 1.08 -10.89 -3.49
C VAL A 84 2.29 -11.77 -3.16
N PHE A 85 3.25 -11.24 -2.39
CA PHE A 85 4.49 -11.95 -2.05
C PHE A 85 4.43 -12.73 -0.74
N LEU A 86 3.62 -12.28 0.21
CA LEU A 86 3.56 -12.84 1.55
C LEU A 86 2.12 -13.26 1.90
N ASP A 87 1.47 -12.53 2.82
CA ASP A 87 0.11 -12.84 3.24
C ASP A 87 -0.71 -11.59 3.62
N SER A 88 -2.03 -11.76 3.70
CA SER A 88 -2.96 -10.66 3.98
C SER A 88 -2.80 -10.06 5.38
N ARG A 89 -2.43 -10.87 6.39
CA ARG A 89 -2.27 -10.40 7.78
C ARG A 89 -1.05 -9.50 7.90
N THR A 90 0.07 -9.94 7.34
CA THR A 90 1.32 -9.17 7.29
C THR A 90 1.14 -7.92 6.43
N ALA A 91 0.42 -8.01 5.30
CA ALA A 91 0.09 -6.87 4.45
C ALA A 91 -0.69 -5.80 5.22
N PHE A 92 -1.73 -6.19 5.95
CA PHE A 92 -2.53 -5.27 6.74
C PHE A 92 -1.73 -4.60 7.85
N LEU A 93 -0.98 -5.39 8.64
CA LEU A 93 -0.20 -4.82 9.75
C LEU A 93 0.89 -3.88 9.25
N THR A 94 1.61 -4.24 8.19
CA THR A 94 2.62 -3.37 7.59
C THR A 94 2.00 -2.08 7.07
N HIS A 95 0.82 -2.16 6.47
CA HIS A 95 0.08 -0.99 6.01
C HIS A 95 -0.29 -0.07 7.17
N VAL A 96 -0.87 -0.62 8.25
CA VAL A 96 -1.22 0.15 9.47
C VAL A 96 0.01 0.88 10.01
N ILE A 97 1.12 0.18 10.19
CA ILE A 97 2.35 0.76 10.74
C ILE A 97 2.89 1.85 9.83
N THR A 98 2.91 1.62 8.51
CA THR A 98 3.36 2.63 7.54
C THR A 98 2.51 3.88 7.58
N ILE A 99 1.17 3.73 7.60
CA ILE A 99 0.25 4.87 7.67
C ILE A 99 0.41 5.65 8.98
N LEU A 100 0.59 4.97 10.12
CA LEU A 100 0.85 5.62 11.40
C LEU A 100 2.17 6.42 11.37
N ILE A 101 3.24 5.86 10.80
CA ILE A 101 4.53 6.56 10.65
C ILE A 101 4.38 7.77 9.73
N CYS A 102 3.73 7.62 8.58
CA CYS A 102 3.50 8.72 7.63
C CYS A 102 2.66 9.83 8.24
N SER A 103 1.68 9.49 9.07
CA SER A 103 0.75 10.46 9.69
C SER A 103 1.42 11.47 10.63
N ILE A 104 2.59 11.12 11.19
CA ILE A 104 3.35 12.01 12.09
C ILE A 104 3.73 13.34 11.42
N SER A 105 3.96 13.30 10.12
CA SER A 105 4.38 14.47 9.34
C SER A 105 3.20 15.34 8.88
N LEU A 106 1.96 14.93 9.13
CA LEU A 106 0.76 15.56 8.58
C LEU A 106 0.09 16.52 9.56
N ARG A 107 -0.58 17.54 9.00
CA ARG A 107 -1.35 18.50 9.77
C ARG A 107 -2.67 17.92 10.29
N PHE A 108 -3.34 17.07 9.50
CA PHE A 108 -4.61 16.42 9.81
C PHE A 108 -4.44 14.89 9.80
N PRO A 109 -3.79 14.31 10.83
CA PRO A 109 -3.45 12.89 10.85
C PRO A 109 -4.68 11.98 10.91
N HIS A 110 -5.76 12.38 11.61
CA HIS A 110 -6.94 11.53 11.81
C HIS A 110 -7.67 11.23 10.51
N GLU A 111 -7.95 12.26 9.70
CA GLU A 111 -8.57 12.10 8.38
C GLU A 111 -7.72 11.19 7.48
N PHE A 112 -6.42 11.45 7.44
CA PHE A 112 -5.48 10.66 6.66
C PHE A 112 -5.46 9.18 7.09
N ILE A 113 -5.33 8.91 8.40
CA ILE A 113 -5.26 7.53 8.93
C ILE A 113 -6.52 6.75 8.54
N LEU A 114 -7.71 7.29 8.83
CA LEU A 114 -8.97 6.59 8.57
C LEU A 114 -9.18 6.35 7.07
N THR A 115 -8.90 7.34 6.24
CA THR A 115 -9.03 7.25 4.80
C THR A 115 -8.08 6.20 4.22
N GLN A 116 -6.79 6.22 4.63
CA GLN A 116 -5.79 5.28 4.12
C GLN A 116 -6.02 3.85 4.63
N LEU A 117 -6.41 3.67 5.90
CA LEU A 117 -6.69 2.35 6.43
C LEU A 117 -7.89 1.70 5.73
N ALA A 118 -8.96 2.45 5.49
CA ALA A 118 -10.12 1.94 4.76
C ALA A 118 -9.75 1.54 3.32
N ALA A 119 -9.01 2.39 2.61
CA ALA A 119 -8.54 2.10 1.25
C ALA A 119 -7.63 0.86 1.20
N GLY A 120 -6.73 0.71 2.16
CA GLY A 120 -5.84 -0.46 2.27
C GLY A 120 -6.60 -1.76 2.56
N LEU A 121 -7.61 -1.73 3.43
CA LEU A 121 -8.50 -2.87 3.70
C LEU A 121 -9.25 -3.30 2.44
N VAL A 122 -9.86 -2.34 1.72
CA VAL A 122 -10.58 -2.62 0.47
C VAL A 122 -9.64 -3.19 -0.58
N ALA A 123 -8.42 -2.66 -0.68
CA ALA A 123 -7.40 -3.20 -1.58
C ALA A 123 -7.06 -4.67 -1.24
N ILE A 124 -6.90 -4.99 0.04
CA ILE A 124 -6.64 -6.36 0.49
C ILE A 124 -7.84 -7.27 0.17
N PHE A 125 -9.06 -6.86 0.44
CA PHE A 125 -10.24 -7.70 0.23
C PHE A 125 -10.58 -7.90 -1.25
N SER A 126 -10.38 -6.87 -2.07
CA SER A 126 -10.69 -6.93 -3.51
C SER A 126 -9.74 -7.86 -4.29
N LEU A 127 -8.52 -8.06 -3.79
CA LEU A 127 -7.49 -8.93 -4.38
C LEU A 127 -7.45 -10.30 -3.71
N ARG A 128 -8.56 -11.01 -3.69
CA ARG A 128 -8.63 -12.33 -3.03
C ARG A 128 -7.68 -13.36 -3.66
N GLU A 129 -7.54 -13.33 -4.98
CA GLU A 129 -6.54 -14.09 -5.74
C GLU A 129 -6.09 -13.24 -6.93
N LEU A 130 -4.84 -12.84 -6.98
CA LEU A 130 -4.31 -12.04 -8.08
C LEU A 130 -3.89 -13.01 -9.19
N SER A 131 -4.88 -13.53 -9.93
CA SER A 131 -4.67 -14.41 -11.08
C SER A 131 -4.80 -13.68 -12.42
N GLN A 132 -5.42 -12.50 -12.45
CA GLN A 132 -5.69 -11.77 -13.67
C GLN A 132 -5.38 -10.28 -13.53
N ARG A 133 -4.83 -9.69 -14.60
CA ARG A 133 -4.55 -8.22 -14.68
C ARG A 133 -5.81 -7.36 -14.49
N SER A 134 -6.97 -7.86 -14.94
CA SER A 134 -8.26 -7.18 -14.82
C SER A 134 -8.68 -6.93 -13.36
N GLN A 135 -8.20 -7.73 -12.43
CA GLN A 135 -8.51 -7.56 -11.00
C GLN A 135 -7.91 -6.26 -10.43
N LEU A 136 -6.75 -5.83 -10.92
CA LEU A 136 -6.16 -4.54 -10.51
C LEU A 136 -7.02 -3.34 -10.90
N PHE A 137 -7.63 -3.36 -12.09
CA PHE A 137 -8.56 -2.29 -12.49
C PHE A 137 -9.77 -2.22 -11.58
N ARG A 138 -10.36 -3.37 -11.25
CA ARG A 138 -11.48 -3.45 -10.30
C ARG A 138 -11.05 -2.94 -8.92
N THR A 139 -9.88 -3.32 -8.45
CA THR A 139 -9.34 -2.87 -7.16
C THR A 139 -9.10 -1.36 -7.17
N ALA A 140 -8.51 -0.81 -8.22
CA ALA A 140 -8.27 0.62 -8.34
C ALA A 140 -9.59 1.40 -8.28
N LEU A 141 -10.62 0.94 -8.98
CA LEU A 141 -11.96 1.55 -8.94
C LEU A 141 -12.56 1.52 -7.54
N LEU A 142 -12.50 0.35 -6.86
CA LEU A 142 -13.00 0.21 -5.50
C LEU A 142 -12.25 1.10 -4.50
N VAL A 143 -10.94 1.25 -4.67
CA VAL A 143 -10.11 2.14 -3.83
C VAL A 143 -10.50 3.60 -4.05
N ILE A 144 -10.68 4.05 -5.30
CA ILE A 144 -11.15 5.42 -5.61
C ILE A 144 -12.51 5.68 -4.95
N LEU A 145 -13.46 4.75 -5.09
CA LEU A 145 -14.78 4.87 -4.47
C LEU A 145 -14.70 4.91 -2.94
N THR A 146 -13.81 4.14 -2.35
CA THR A 146 -13.60 4.14 -0.89
C THR A 146 -13.04 5.49 -0.43
N TYR A 147 -12.02 6.03 -1.11
CA TYR A 147 -11.51 7.36 -0.81
C TYR A 147 -12.61 8.42 -0.89
N ALA A 148 -13.38 8.41 -1.97
CA ALA A 148 -14.45 9.37 -2.19
C ALA A 148 -15.53 9.26 -1.10
N ALA A 149 -15.94 8.05 -0.74
CA ALA A 149 -16.98 7.81 0.27
C ALA A 149 -16.52 8.26 1.67
N ILE A 150 -15.30 7.89 2.09
CA ILE A 150 -14.78 8.25 3.41
C ILE A 150 -14.55 9.77 3.50
N TYR A 151 -13.97 10.36 2.46
CA TYR A 151 -13.75 11.81 2.43
C TYR A 151 -15.07 12.59 2.44
N PHE A 152 -16.05 12.15 1.67
CA PHE A 152 -17.40 12.72 1.70
C PHE A 152 -18.03 12.63 3.10
N ALA A 153 -17.87 11.49 3.80
CA ALA A 153 -18.33 11.36 5.18
C ALA A 153 -17.65 12.37 6.11
N PHE A 154 -16.34 12.63 5.94
CA PHE A 154 -15.63 13.68 6.69
C PHE A 154 -16.15 15.08 6.36
N GLU A 155 -16.42 15.39 5.09
CA GLU A 155 -17.01 16.68 4.70
C GLU A 155 -18.39 16.88 5.36
N LEU A 156 -19.18 15.81 5.50
CA LEU A 156 -20.47 15.87 6.23
C LEU A 156 -20.32 16.09 7.74
N MET A 157 -19.27 15.54 8.35
CA MET A 157 -19.04 15.64 9.80
C MET A 157 -18.44 17.00 10.21
N THR A 158 -17.80 17.72 9.31
CA THR A 158 -17.29 19.07 9.59
C THR A 158 -18.42 20.09 9.49
N GLU A 159 -18.39 21.13 10.33
CA GLU A 159 -19.45 22.18 10.41
C GLU A 159 -19.72 22.91 9.08
N ASN A 160 -18.86 22.73 8.09
CA ASN A 160 -19.06 23.19 6.71
C ASN A 160 -20.01 22.24 5.93
N GLY A 161 -20.43 21.11 6.55
CA GLY A 161 -21.32 20.16 5.96
C GLY A 161 -22.70 20.75 5.75
N LEU A 162 -23.12 20.71 4.49
CA LEU A 162 -24.52 20.83 4.06
C LEU A 162 -25.35 22.02 4.62
N SER A 163 -24.83 23.21 4.57
CA SER A 163 -25.71 24.31 4.21
C SER A 163 -26.00 24.13 2.72
N ASN A 164 -27.14 23.60 2.33
CA ASN A 164 -27.81 23.49 1.01
C ASN A 164 -27.03 23.75 -0.33
N ASP A 165 -25.74 23.96 -0.28
CA ASP A 165 -24.87 24.31 -1.41
C ASP A 165 -23.82 23.21 -1.62
N PHE A 166 -24.14 22.23 -2.47
CA PHE A 166 -23.17 21.28 -3.02
C PHE A 166 -21.97 21.94 -3.72
N SER A 167 -22.03 23.25 -3.96
CA SER A 167 -20.93 24.04 -4.51
C SER A 167 -19.71 24.16 -3.59
N LYS A 168 -19.82 23.76 -2.33
CA LYS A 168 -18.73 23.81 -1.33
C LYS A 168 -17.91 22.52 -1.27
N LEU A 169 -18.30 21.46 -2.00
CA LEU A 169 -17.53 20.24 -2.09
C LEU A 169 -16.12 20.53 -2.65
N ASN A 170 -15.11 20.01 -1.99
CA ASN A 170 -13.73 20.21 -2.44
C ASN A 170 -13.37 19.27 -3.60
N LEU A 171 -13.92 19.56 -4.81
CA LEU A 171 -13.72 18.76 -6.03
C LEU A 171 -12.23 18.48 -6.32
N ARG A 172 -11.33 19.33 -5.85
CA ARG A 172 -9.89 19.14 -6.02
C ARG A 172 -9.39 17.89 -5.29
N MET A 173 -9.95 17.55 -4.14
CA MET A 173 -9.58 16.33 -3.41
C MET A 173 -9.99 15.07 -4.18
N TYR A 174 -11.18 15.06 -4.76
CA TYR A 174 -11.64 13.92 -5.58
C TYR A 174 -10.77 13.70 -6.82
N THR A 175 -10.22 14.77 -7.40
CA THR A 175 -9.23 14.65 -8.48
C THR A 175 -7.96 13.93 -8.02
N TYR A 176 -7.48 14.21 -6.80
CA TYR A 176 -6.32 13.49 -6.24
C TYR A 176 -6.61 12.00 -6.04
N PHE A 177 -7.82 11.63 -5.65
CA PHE A 177 -8.21 10.22 -5.52
C PHE A 177 -8.24 9.49 -6.86
N ILE A 178 -8.66 10.14 -7.93
CA ILE A 178 -8.62 9.59 -9.29
C ILE A 178 -7.16 9.38 -9.71
N ILE A 179 -6.28 10.37 -9.52
CA ILE A 179 -4.85 10.25 -9.82
C ILE A 179 -4.22 9.08 -9.02
N ASN A 180 -4.56 8.98 -7.74
CA ASN A 180 -4.11 7.88 -6.86
C ASN A 180 -4.50 6.51 -7.44
N GLY A 181 -5.76 6.35 -7.85
CA GLY A 181 -6.24 5.10 -8.46
C GLY A 181 -5.56 4.77 -9.80
N VAL A 182 -5.25 5.78 -10.62
CA VAL A 182 -4.46 5.58 -11.84
C VAL A 182 -3.04 5.13 -11.50
N LEU A 183 -2.41 5.77 -10.51
CA LEU A 183 -1.08 5.37 -10.04
C LEU A 183 -1.08 3.96 -9.43
N LEU A 184 -2.18 3.51 -8.84
CA LEU A 184 -2.31 2.15 -8.32
C LEU A 184 -2.14 1.07 -9.41
N LEU A 185 -2.48 1.37 -10.66
CA LEU A 185 -2.28 0.45 -11.79
C LEU A 185 -0.81 0.15 -12.06
N PHE A 186 0.10 1.04 -11.66
CA PHE A 186 1.54 0.81 -11.73
C PHE A 186 2.02 -0.27 -10.73
N ALA A 187 1.15 -0.77 -9.87
CA ALA A 187 1.48 -1.90 -9.00
C ALA A 187 1.95 -3.12 -9.82
N TYR A 188 1.35 -3.36 -10.99
CA TYR A 188 1.69 -4.52 -11.82
C TYR A 188 3.15 -4.51 -12.33
N PRO A 189 3.62 -3.48 -13.04
CA PRO A 189 5.03 -3.42 -13.43
C PRO A 189 5.99 -3.35 -12.24
N LEU A 190 5.55 -2.75 -11.13
CA LEU A 190 6.34 -2.69 -9.91
C LEU A 190 6.50 -4.08 -9.26
N LEU A 191 5.46 -4.93 -9.27
CA LEU A 191 5.55 -6.32 -8.82
C LEU A 191 6.64 -7.08 -9.57
N PHE A 192 6.68 -6.97 -10.90
CA PHE A 192 7.72 -7.60 -11.71
C PHE A 192 9.13 -7.13 -11.36
N LEU A 193 9.31 -5.83 -11.13
CA LEU A 193 10.58 -5.26 -10.70
C LEU A 193 11.02 -5.80 -9.33
N LEU A 194 10.07 -5.90 -8.38
CA LEU A 194 10.32 -6.38 -7.03
C LEU A 194 10.61 -7.90 -7.02
N GLU A 195 9.93 -8.69 -7.85
CA GLU A 195 10.26 -10.11 -8.05
C GLU A 195 11.72 -10.31 -8.41
N LYS A 196 12.18 -9.56 -9.39
CA LYS A 196 13.57 -9.62 -9.87
C LYS A 196 14.58 -9.14 -8.81
N THR A 197 14.22 -8.11 -8.04
CA THR A 197 15.12 -7.49 -7.05
C THR A 197 15.26 -8.34 -5.78
N PHE A 198 14.15 -8.89 -5.28
CA PHE A 198 14.11 -9.61 -4.00
C PHE A 198 14.12 -11.14 -4.16
N GLY A 199 14.11 -11.64 -5.41
CA GLY A 199 14.16 -13.07 -5.70
C GLY A 199 12.88 -13.83 -5.30
N PHE A 200 11.72 -13.15 -5.36
CA PHE A 200 10.42 -13.78 -5.16
C PHE A 200 9.85 -14.28 -6.49
N THR A 201 8.96 -15.27 -6.40
CA THR A 201 8.09 -15.66 -7.50
C THR A 201 6.65 -15.43 -7.04
N SER A 202 5.93 -14.53 -7.70
CA SER A 202 4.54 -14.25 -7.34
C SER A 202 3.60 -15.30 -7.93
N ASN A 203 2.42 -15.45 -7.31
CA ASN A 203 1.37 -16.28 -7.86
C ASN A 203 0.93 -15.81 -9.27
N VAL A 204 1.07 -14.52 -9.58
CA VAL A 204 0.79 -13.98 -10.91
C VAL A 204 1.72 -14.57 -11.95
N THR A 205 3.01 -14.56 -11.70
CA THR A 205 4.03 -15.16 -12.58
C THR A 205 3.81 -16.67 -12.72
N LEU A 206 3.48 -17.37 -11.63
CA LEU A 206 3.18 -18.80 -11.68
C LEU A 206 1.94 -19.12 -12.52
N VAL A 207 0.86 -18.34 -12.39
CA VAL A 207 -0.36 -18.49 -13.21
C VAL A 207 -0.09 -18.15 -14.68
N GLU A 208 0.68 -17.10 -14.98
CA GLU A 208 1.07 -16.78 -16.35
C GLU A 208 1.93 -17.89 -16.98
N LEU A 209 2.85 -18.47 -16.22
CA LEU A 209 3.70 -19.60 -16.69
C LEU A 209 2.91 -20.90 -16.85
N SER A 210 1.90 -21.14 -16.02
CA SER A 210 1.04 -22.35 -16.09
C SER A 210 -0.08 -22.24 -17.12
N ASN A 211 -0.22 -21.10 -17.80
CA ASN A 211 -1.26 -20.90 -18.78
C ASN A 211 -0.98 -21.76 -20.05
N ILE A 212 -1.90 -22.69 -20.34
CA ILE A 212 -1.81 -23.63 -21.48
C ILE A 212 -1.72 -22.92 -22.84
N ASN A 213 -2.17 -21.66 -22.92
CA ASN A 213 -2.02 -20.82 -24.12
C ASN A 213 -0.59 -20.28 -24.32
N ASN A 214 0.34 -20.57 -23.41
CA ASN A 214 1.74 -20.24 -23.61
C ASN A 214 2.31 -21.16 -24.71
N ASP A 215 2.99 -20.58 -25.70
CA ASP A 215 3.50 -21.30 -26.89
C ASP A 215 4.35 -22.52 -26.51
N LEU A 216 5.13 -22.46 -25.45
CA LEU A 216 5.93 -23.59 -24.93
C LEU A 216 5.06 -24.71 -24.39
N LEU A 217 4.05 -24.43 -23.59
CA LEU A 217 3.15 -25.44 -23.03
C LEU A 217 2.26 -26.05 -24.12
N ARG A 218 1.86 -25.25 -25.09
CA ARG A 218 1.12 -25.70 -26.26
C ARG A 218 1.95 -26.67 -27.10
N GLN A 219 3.21 -26.34 -27.42
CA GLN A 219 4.13 -27.22 -28.09
C GLN A 219 4.35 -28.53 -27.32
N MET A 220 4.51 -28.47 -25.98
CA MET A 220 4.63 -29.68 -25.15
C MET A 220 3.36 -30.51 -25.19
N SER A 221 2.17 -29.92 -25.17
CA SER A 221 0.91 -30.68 -25.26
C SER A 221 0.71 -31.36 -26.60
N GLU A 222 1.22 -30.75 -27.69
CA GLU A 222 1.13 -31.28 -29.05
C GLU A 222 2.22 -32.36 -29.34
N THR A 223 3.45 -32.18 -28.82
CA THR A 223 4.58 -33.06 -29.09
C THR A 223 4.71 -34.24 -28.13
N VAL A 224 4.33 -34.07 -26.86
CA VAL A 224 4.49 -35.12 -25.83
C VAL A 224 3.29 -35.13 -24.87
N PRO A 225 2.09 -35.51 -25.35
CA PRO A 225 0.84 -35.43 -24.57
C PRO A 225 0.85 -36.25 -23.29
N GLY A 226 1.51 -37.41 -23.27
CA GLY A 226 1.62 -38.26 -22.09
C GLY A 226 2.42 -37.64 -20.94
N THR A 227 3.54 -36.98 -21.24
CA THR A 227 4.38 -36.29 -20.24
C THR A 227 3.69 -35.02 -19.73
N PHE A 228 2.95 -34.33 -20.61
CA PHE A 228 2.18 -33.15 -20.27
C PHE A 228 1.06 -33.46 -19.26
N GLN A 229 0.32 -34.57 -19.45
CA GLN A 229 -0.73 -34.98 -18.49
C GLN A 229 -0.18 -35.40 -17.12
N HIS A 230 1.04 -35.91 -17.05
CA HIS A 230 1.68 -36.28 -15.78
C HIS A 230 2.28 -35.08 -15.03
N SER A 231 2.50 -33.93 -15.70
CA SER A 231 3.10 -32.72 -15.11
C SER A 231 2.07 -31.74 -14.61
N MET A 232 0.78 -31.91 -14.91
CA MET A 232 -0.35 -31.13 -14.40
C MET A 232 -1.03 -31.80 -13.22
#